data_ec2f06a1480d421882e731466cf639b2
#
_entry.id   ec2f06a1480d421882e731466cf639b2
#
_cell.length_a   1.000
_cell.length_b   1.000
_cell.length_c   1.000
_cell.angle_alpha   90.00
_cell.angle_beta   90.00
_cell.angle_gamma   90.00
#
_symmetry.space_group_name_H-M   'P 1'
#
loop_
_entity.id
_entity.type
_entity.pdbx_description
1 polymer ?
#
loop_
_entity_poly.entity_id
_entity_poly.type
_entity_poly.pdbx_seq_one_letter_code
_entity_poly.pdbx_strand_id
1 'polypeptide(L)'
;MIQELFDRQRANQAAVKRTTAAQRATKLEKLKEAIVTREKQIYDALYADFRKAPLESEISELVPCLSELKDAIKHLHRWMKPQRVPTPMTLVGTHSAIHYEPKGVVLIIGPWNYPFQLVIAPLIAAIAAGNCVIVKPSELTVQTSKLLKALLSDVFAEDEVAVVEGDHLETQKLLALPFDHFFFTGSTRVGRIVAEAAARHLASSTLELGGKSPCVIDDSADLPSTAKRIVWGKFVNSGQTCIAPDYLMVSEGRQQQLVDELKSAISALYGATEAERRASPDLCRIINTRNYDRLKKMLDDTIKGGARVELGGESDAGERYIAPTVLTNVSPESAVMAEEIFGPILPILTYKHLDEVAPFITARDKPLALYVFGDNEHNVDSVIANTTAGGTCVNNTLIHFANHNLPFGGVGPSGTGNYHGFFGFKAFSHERAVLRQGRLDIANQLYPPYTPKVKKMLGWVRKLFL
;
A
#
# COMPACT_ATOMS: atom_id res chain seq x y z
N MET A 1 12.80 11.99 -25.94
CA MET A 1 11.45 11.42 -25.57
C MET A 1 11.19 11.51 -24.06
N ILE A 2 11.79 10.67 -23.17
CA ILE A 2 11.49 10.73 -21.72
C ILE A 2 11.98 12.04 -21.08
N GLN A 3 13.19 12.49 -21.38
CA GLN A 3 13.72 13.77 -20.92
C GLN A 3 12.84 14.95 -21.34
N GLU A 4 12.49 15.03 -22.60
CA GLU A 4 11.63 16.10 -23.15
C GLU A 4 10.24 16.14 -22.49
N LEU A 5 9.67 14.95 -22.21
CA LEU A 5 8.41 14.84 -21.46
C LEU A 5 8.55 15.41 -20.06
N PHE A 6 9.62 15.01 -19.35
CA PHE A 6 9.93 15.53 -18.03
C PHE A 6 10.13 17.06 -18.04
N ASP A 7 10.87 17.58 -19.04
CA ASP A 7 11.12 19.00 -19.18
C ASP A 7 9.84 19.80 -19.43
N ARG A 8 8.91 19.28 -20.25
CA ARG A 8 7.57 19.86 -20.44
C ARG A 8 6.76 19.91 -19.15
N GLN A 9 6.74 18.82 -18.37
CA GLN A 9 6.07 18.80 -17.07
C GLN A 9 6.75 19.74 -16.06
N ARG A 10 8.06 19.82 -16.06
CA ARG A 10 8.83 20.76 -15.22
C ARG A 10 8.48 22.22 -15.57
N ALA A 11 8.29 22.54 -16.83
CA ALA A 11 7.85 23.88 -17.27
C ALA A 11 6.38 24.17 -16.85
N ASN A 12 5.50 23.15 -16.90
CA ASN A 12 4.08 23.31 -16.59
C ASN A 12 3.74 23.28 -15.09
N GLN A 13 4.60 22.72 -14.23
CA GLN A 13 4.33 22.51 -12.81
C GLN A 13 3.82 23.78 -12.06
N ALA A 14 4.33 24.94 -12.41
CA ALA A 14 3.93 26.20 -11.79
C ALA A 14 2.47 26.61 -12.16
N ALA A 15 1.99 26.24 -13.33
CA ALA A 15 0.59 26.44 -13.72
C ALA A 15 -0.32 25.45 -12.99
N VAL A 16 0.07 24.18 -12.91
CA VAL A 16 -0.67 23.13 -12.20
C VAL A 16 -0.74 23.44 -10.69
N LYS A 17 0.34 23.91 -10.08
CA LYS A 17 0.37 24.36 -8.68
C LYS A 17 -0.69 25.42 -8.37
N ARG A 18 -0.95 26.33 -9.30
CA ARG A 18 -1.92 27.44 -9.12
C ARG A 18 -3.38 27.04 -9.33
N THR A 19 -3.66 25.79 -9.72
CA THR A 19 -5.04 25.33 -9.90
C THR A 19 -5.82 25.36 -8.59
N THR A 20 -7.07 25.79 -8.68
CA THR A 20 -8.01 25.85 -7.54
C THR A 20 -8.54 24.46 -7.18
N ALA A 21 -9.12 24.33 -5.98
CA ALA A 21 -9.78 23.08 -5.58
C ALA A 21 -10.90 22.67 -6.56
N ALA A 22 -11.66 23.62 -7.08
CA ALA A 22 -12.70 23.35 -8.08
C ALA A 22 -12.12 22.79 -9.39
N GLN A 23 -11.03 23.37 -9.89
CA GLN A 23 -10.36 22.89 -11.10
C GLN A 23 -9.78 21.48 -10.93
N ARG A 24 -9.15 21.19 -9.78
CA ARG A 24 -8.65 19.83 -9.47
C ARG A 24 -9.80 18.83 -9.31
N ALA A 25 -10.89 19.22 -8.63
CA ALA A 25 -12.09 18.39 -8.52
C ALA A 25 -12.67 18.03 -9.90
N THR A 26 -12.74 19.02 -10.81
CA THR A 26 -13.19 18.76 -12.20
C THR A 26 -12.31 17.76 -12.93
N LYS A 27 -10.98 17.79 -12.72
CA LYS A 27 -10.05 16.79 -13.29
C LYS A 27 -10.31 15.40 -12.74
N LEU A 28 -10.53 15.30 -11.42
CA LEU A 28 -10.84 14.02 -10.77
C LEU A 28 -12.21 13.47 -11.20
N GLU A 29 -13.22 14.33 -11.42
CA GLU A 29 -14.52 13.90 -11.97
C GLU A 29 -14.37 13.38 -13.40
N LYS A 30 -13.58 14.03 -14.26
CA LYS A 30 -13.29 13.52 -15.62
C LYS A 30 -12.60 12.16 -15.58
N LEU A 31 -11.62 11.97 -14.66
CA LEU A 31 -10.97 10.68 -14.47
C LEU A 31 -11.97 9.61 -14.04
N LYS A 32 -12.85 9.92 -13.09
CA LYS A 32 -13.92 9.04 -12.63
C LYS A 32 -14.86 8.63 -13.77
N GLU A 33 -15.32 9.60 -14.57
CA GLU A 33 -16.18 9.35 -15.74
C GLU A 33 -15.48 8.45 -16.77
N ALA A 34 -14.20 8.71 -17.05
CA ALA A 34 -13.41 7.88 -17.96
C ALA A 34 -13.24 6.44 -17.48
N ILE A 35 -13.08 6.24 -16.17
CA ILE A 35 -13.02 4.91 -15.54
C ILE A 35 -14.36 4.19 -15.68
N VAL A 36 -15.46 4.83 -15.28
CA VAL A 36 -16.80 4.22 -15.34
C VAL A 36 -17.19 3.87 -16.77
N THR A 37 -16.89 4.74 -17.73
CA THR A 37 -17.20 4.49 -19.16
C THR A 37 -16.41 3.31 -19.74
N ARG A 38 -15.21 2.99 -19.18
CA ARG A 38 -14.34 1.92 -19.64
C ARG A 38 -14.33 0.68 -18.75
N GLU A 39 -15.30 0.55 -17.85
CA GLU A 39 -15.37 -0.55 -16.87
C GLU A 39 -15.15 -1.93 -17.52
N LYS A 40 -15.90 -2.24 -18.59
CA LYS A 40 -15.73 -3.52 -19.30
C LYS A 40 -14.32 -3.69 -19.87
N GLN A 41 -13.71 -2.63 -20.41
CA GLN A 41 -12.35 -2.70 -20.96
C GLN A 41 -11.31 -2.95 -19.88
N ILE A 42 -11.54 -2.43 -18.66
CA ILE A 42 -10.67 -2.66 -17.50
C ILE A 42 -10.73 -4.15 -17.11
N TYR A 43 -11.94 -4.73 -17.02
CA TYR A 43 -12.09 -6.16 -16.69
C TYR A 43 -11.49 -7.06 -17.77
N ASP A 44 -11.73 -6.74 -19.04
CA ASP A 44 -11.18 -7.51 -20.18
C ASP A 44 -9.63 -7.47 -20.18
N ALA A 45 -9.02 -6.33 -19.86
CA ALA A 45 -7.56 -6.18 -19.80
C ALA A 45 -6.97 -7.00 -18.62
N LEU A 46 -7.56 -6.92 -17.44
CA LEU A 46 -7.13 -7.68 -16.26
C LEU A 46 -7.30 -9.20 -16.46
N TYR A 47 -8.39 -9.60 -17.10
CA TYR A 47 -8.59 -10.99 -17.45
C TYR A 47 -7.55 -11.50 -18.47
N ALA A 48 -7.24 -10.69 -19.48
CA ALA A 48 -6.25 -11.05 -20.50
C ALA A 48 -4.82 -11.13 -19.94
N ASP A 49 -4.47 -10.30 -18.96
CA ASP A 49 -3.14 -10.31 -18.36
C ASP A 49 -2.91 -11.54 -17.46
N PHE A 50 -3.87 -11.91 -16.59
CA PHE A 50 -3.69 -13.03 -15.66
C PHE A 50 -5.00 -13.70 -15.19
N ARG A 51 -6.05 -13.64 -16.01
CA ARG A 51 -7.34 -14.31 -15.81
C ARG A 51 -8.04 -13.88 -14.49
N LYS A 52 -7.87 -12.61 -14.08
CA LYS A 52 -8.63 -12.09 -12.95
C LYS A 52 -10.10 -11.96 -13.31
N ALA A 53 -10.99 -12.56 -12.48
CA ALA A 53 -12.44 -12.54 -12.71
C ALA A 53 -12.99 -11.10 -12.75
N PRO A 54 -13.99 -10.79 -13.59
CA PRO A 54 -14.58 -9.44 -13.65
C PRO A 54 -15.05 -8.94 -12.29
N LEU A 55 -15.75 -9.77 -11.51
CA LEU A 55 -16.25 -9.40 -10.19
C LEU A 55 -15.09 -9.17 -9.17
N GLU A 56 -14.04 -9.99 -9.23
CA GLU A 56 -12.84 -9.75 -8.43
C GLU A 56 -12.15 -8.45 -8.84
N SER A 57 -12.08 -8.17 -10.15
CA SER A 57 -11.53 -6.91 -10.69
C SER A 57 -12.35 -5.70 -10.24
N GLU A 58 -13.67 -5.81 -10.21
CA GLU A 58 -14.55 -4.77 -9.68
C GLU A 58 -14.27 -4.47 -8.21
N ILE A 59 -14.28 -5.51 -7.36
CA ILE A 59 -14.11 -5.36 -5.90
C ILE A 59 -12.69 -4.90 -5.53
N SER A 60 -11.66 -5.37 -6.23
CA SER A 60 -10.26 -5.17 -5.83
C SER A 60 -9.55 -4.03 -6.56
N GLU A 61 -10.03 -3.63 -7.74
CA GLU A 61 -9.37 -2.60 -8.57
C GLU A 61 -10.27 -1.39 -8.80
N LEU A 62 -11.53 -1.60 -9.24
CA LEU A 62 -12.40 -0.50 -9.65
C LEU A 62 -13.03 0.21 -8.46
N VAL A 63 -13.72 -0.52 -7.59
CA VAL A 63 -14.42 0.04 -6.42
C VAL A 63 -13.47 0.82 -5.49
N PRO A 64 -12.25 0.34 -5.17
CA PRO A 64 -11.28 1.13 -4.42
C PRO A 64 -10.93 2.47 -5.09
N CYS A 65 -10.70 2.48 -6.40
CA CYS A 65 -10.40 3.71 -7.14
C CYS A 65 -11.58 4.69 -7.13
N LEU A 66 -12.80 4.20 -7.34
CA LEU A 66 -14.01 5.04 -7.30
C LEU A 66 -14.28 5.60 -5.90
N SER A 67 -14.00 4.82 -4.87
CA SER A 67 -14.10 5.25 -3.47
C SER A 67 -13.07 6.34 -3.15
N GLU A 68 -11.82 6.17 -3.56
CA GLU A 68 -10.74 7.15 -3.41
C GLU A 68 -11.07 8.46 -4.14
N LEU A 69 -11.55 8.38 -5.39
CA LEU A 69 -12.01 9.54 -6.17
C LEU A 69 -13.12 10.29 -5.44
N LYS A 70 -14.14 9.57 -4.96
CA LYS A 70 -15.28 10.17 -4.23
C LYS A 70 -14.81 10.89 -2.97
N ASP A 71 -13.90 10.28 -2.20
CA ASP A 71 -13.36 10.86 -0.97
C ASP A 71 -12.53 12.12 -1.28
N ALA A 72 -11.61 12.04 -2.25
CA ALA A 72 -10.77 13.16 -2.66
C ALA A 72 -11.61 14.34 -3.16
N ILE A 73 -12.54 14.13 -4.09
CA ILE A 73 -13.41 15.19 -4.63
C ILE A 73 -14.19 15.87 -3.52
N LYS A 74 -14.79 15.09 -2.61
CA LYS A 74 -15.58 15.61 -1.48
C LYS A 74 -14.75 16.47 -0.53
N HIS A 75 -13.51 16.08 -0.27
CA HIS A 75 -12.71 16.68 0.80
C HIS A 75 -11.63 17.67 0.30
N LEU A 76 -11.34 17.72 -1.00
CA LEU A 76 -10.25 18.49 -1.61
C LEU A 76 -10.25 19.96 -1.19
N HIS A 77 -11.43 20.61 -1.18
CA HIS A 77 -11.54 22.01 -0.76
C HIS A 77 -11.09 22.22 0.69
N ARG A 78 -11.29 21.23 1.57
CA ARG A 78 -10.81 21.27 2.97
C ARG A 78 -9.31 21.00 3.03
N TRP A 79 -8.82 20.01 2.28
CA TRP A 79 -7.41 19.62 2.29
C TRP A 79 -6.49 20.74 1.80
N MET A 80 -6.92 21.50 0.81
CA MET A 80 -6.14 22.61 0.25
C MET A 80 -6.15 23.88 1.12
N LYS A 81 -7.03 23.96 2.14
CA LYS A 81 -7.04 25.12 3.06
C LYS A 81 -5.85 25.08 4.01
N PRO A 82 -5.26 26.23 4.34
CA PRO A 82 -4.28 26.30 5.41
C PRO A 82 -4.84 25.72 6.72
N GLN A 83 -4.13 24.77 7.29
CA GLN A 83 -4.48 24.16 8.57
C GLN A 83 -3.92 25.02 9.70
N ARG A 84 -4.79 25.70 10.45
CA ARG A 84 -4.38 26.47 11.62
C ARG A 84 -3.89 25.52 12.71
N VAL A 85 -2.80 25.91 13.37
CA VAL A 85 -2.21 25.17 14.50
C VAL A 85 -2.11 26.08 15.72
N PRO A 86 -2.12 25.53 16.94
CA PRO A 86 -1.96 26.32 18.15
C PRO A 86 -0.64 27.10 18.12
N THR A 87 -0.70 28.35 18.60
CA THR A 87 0.48 29.19 18.76
C THR A 87 0.90 29.18 20.25
N PRO A 88 2.16 28.84 20.57
CA PRO A 88 2.64 28.88 21.94
C PRO A 88 2.53 30.26 22.56
N MET A 89 2.35 30.36 23.89
CA MET A 89 2.26 31.63 24.61
C MET A 89 3.46 32.54 24.41
N THR A 90 4.64 31.98 24.14
CA THR A 90 5.87 32.74 23.84
C THR A 90 5.81 33.49 22.51
N LEU A 91 4.86 33.13 21.64
CA LEU A 91 4.62 33.73 20.33
C LEU A 91 3.27 34.45 20.24
N VAL A 92 2.75 34.91 21.39
CA VAL A 92 1.50 35.72 21.44
C VAL A 92 1.62 36.91 20.49
N GLY A 93 0.55 37.15 19.72
CA GLY A 93 0.54 38.17 18.65
C GLY A 93 0.85 37.61 17.26
N THR A 94 1.16 36.30 17.15
CA THR A 94 1.34 35.65 15.88
C THR A 94 0.22 34.66 15.56
N HIS A 95 0.11 34.24 14.31
CA HIS A 95 -0.79 33.20 13.82
C HIS A 95 0.00 32.16 13.04
N SER A 96 -0.18 30.89 13.40
CA SER A 96 0.54 29.78 12.78
C SER A 96 -0.38 28.90 11.96
N ALA A 97 0.06 28.47 10.77
CA ALA A 97 -0.64 27.55 9.90
C ALA A 97 0.31 26.65 9.11
N ILE A 98 -0.14 25.46 8.75
CA ILE A 98 0.49 24.58 7.78
C ILE A 98 -0.19 24.81 6.43
N HIS A 99 0.59 25.12 5.39
CA HIS A 99 0.15 25.21 4.02
C HIS A 99 0.62 23.98 3.26
N TYR A 100 -0.30 23.29 2.59
CA TYR A 100 0.02 22.15 1.73
C TYR A 100 0.33 22.66 0.32
N GLU A 101 1.54 22.43 -0.15
CA GLU A 101 2.00 22.80 -1.49
C GLU A 101 2.36 21.54 -2.28
N PRO A 102 2.02 21.42 -3.59
CA PRO A 102 2.48 20.28 -4.40
C PRO A 102 4.00 20.20 -4.38
N LYS A 103 4.52 18.98 -4.42
CA LYS A 103 5.96 18.74 -4.50
C LYS A 103 6.55 19.19 -5.83
N GLY A 104 5.83 18.99 -6.95
CA GLY A 104 6.25 19.44 -8.28
C GLY A 104 5.98 18.42 -9.36
N VAL A 105 7.02 17.81 -9.95
CA VAL A 105 6.92 16.70 -10.90
C VAL A 105 7.20 15.40 -10.16
N VAL A 106 6.28 14.45 -10.21
CA VAL A 106 6.36 13.20 -9.44
C VAL A 106 6.34 11.98 -10.36
N LEU A 107 7.02 10.92 -9.94
CA LEU A 107 7.03 9.64 -10.64
C LEU A 107 6.23 8.60 -9.84
N ILE A 108 5.26 7.95 -10.48
CA ILE A 108 4.51 6.82 -9.92
C ILE A 108 4.90 5.56 -10.69
N ILE A 109 5.49 4.59 -9.99
CA ILE A 109 5.86 3.28 -10.55
C ILE A 109 4.92 2.24 -9.97
N GLY A 110 4.02 1.71 -10.82
CA GLY A 110 2.99 0.74 -10.43
C GLY A 110 3.46 -0.70 -10.56
N PRO A 111 2.92 -1.61 -9.73
CA PRO A 111 3.20 -3.04 -9.76
C PRO A 111 2.28 -3.77 -10.76
N TRP A 112 2.44 -5.09 -10.82
CA TRP A 112 1.68 -5.95 -11.71
C TRP A 112 0.49 -6.68 -11.08
N ASN A 113 0.40 -6.74 -9.73
CA ASN A 113 -0.59 -7.56 -9.04
C ASN A 113 -1.99 -6.91 -8.94
N TYR A 114 -2.05 -5.60 -8.75
CA TYR A 114 -3.24 -4.76 -8.89
C TYR A 114 -2.87 -3.58 -9.80
N PRO A 115 -2.67 -3.85 -11.09
CA PRO A 115 -2.00 -2.91 -12.01
C PRO A 115 -2.82 -1.66 -12.31
N PHE A 116 -4.13 -1.70 -12.13
CA PHE A 116 -5.00 -0.55 -12.30
C PHE A 116 -5.10 0.25 -10.99
N GLN A 117 -5.49 -0.40 -9.90
CA GLN A 117 -5.73 0.26 -8.61
C GLN A 117 -4.46 0.91 -8.04
N LEU A 118 -3.32 0.20 -8.06
CA LEU A 118 -2.05 0.69 -7.49
C LEU A 118 -1.33 1.72 -8.38
N VAL A 119 -1.89 2.04 -9.54
CA VAL A 119 -1.52 3.21 -10.35
C VAL A 119 -2.51 4.35 -10.13
N ILE A 120 -3.81 4.08 -10.18
CA ILE A 120 -4.85 5.11 -10.13
C ILE A 120 -4.96 5.74 -8.74
N ALA A 121 -4.88 4.95 -7.66
CA ALA A 121 -5.02 5.50 -6.30
C ALA A 121 -3.93 6.54 -5.96
N PRO A 122 -2.62 6.29 -6.13
CA PRO A 122 -1.62 7.32 -5.93
C PRO A 122 -1.71 8.48 -6.95
N LEU A 123 -2.16 8.22 -8.18
CA LEU A 123 -2.40 9.27 -9.17
C LEU A 123 -3.49 10.25 -8.71
N ILE A 124 -4.60 9.75 -8.14
CA ILE A 124 -5.67 10.59 -7.56
C ILE A 124 -5.09 11.54 -6.51
N ALA A 125 -4.28 11.01 -5.60
CA ALA A 125 -3.65 11.79 -4.55
C ALA A 125 -2.68 12.85 -5.10
N ALA A 126 -1.88 12.50 -6.12
CA ALA A 126 -0.94 13.40 -6.77
C ALA A 126 -1.65 14.55 -7.50
N ILE A 127 -2.75 14.27 -8.22
CA ILE A 127 -3.59 15.28 -8.89
C ILE A 127 -4.29 16.17 -7.83
N ALA A 128 -4.84 15.59 -6.79
CA ALA A 128 -5.45 16.31 -5.68
C ALA A 128 -4.46 17.31 -5.04
N ALA A 129 -3.22 16.91 -4.85
CA ALA A 129 -2.14 17.77 -4.33
C ALA A 129 -1.66 18.82 -5.36
N GLY A 130 -1.91 18.63 -6.68
CA GLY A 130 -1.57 19.58 -7.75
C GLY A 130 -0.18 19.39 -8.33
N ASN A 131 0.27 18.16 -8.46
CA ASN A 131 1.53 17.78 -9.10
C ASN A 131 1.35 17.49 -10.59
N CYS A 132 2.42 17.62 -11.37
CA CYS A 132 2.55 16.94 -12.64
C CYS A 132 3.05 15.51 -12.39
N VAL A 133 2.60 14.54 -13.18
CA VAL A 133 2.82 13.13 -12.90
C VAL A 133 3.29 12.38 -14.14
N ILE A 134 4.38 11.63 -14.00
CA ILE A 134 4.73 10.56 -14.93
C ILE A 134 4.39 9.23 -14.27
N VAL A 135 3.60 8.42 -14.97
CA VAL A 135 3.20 7.07 -14.54
C VAL A 135 4.01 6.04 -15.33
N LYS A 136 4.62 5.09 -14.63
CA LYS A 136 5.29 3.92 -15.20
C LYS A 136 4.54 2.66 -14.74
N PRO A 137 3.56 2.17 -15.50
CA PRO A 137 2.89 0.89 -15.20
C PRO A 137 3.84 -0.29 -15.41
N SER A 138 3.45 -1.46 -14.90
CA SER A 138 4.27 -2.67 -15.03
C SER A 138 4.28 -3.22 -16.46
N GLU A 139 5.44 -3.63 -16.93
CA GLU A 139 5.62 -4.33 -18.19
C GLU A 139 5.02 -5.75 -18.19
N LEU A 140 4.71 -6.31 -17.02
CA LEU A 140 4.14 -7.65 -16.92
C LEU A 140 2.64 -7.70 -17.22
N THR A 141 1.94 -6.58 -17.08
CA THR A 141 0.49 -6.43 -17.34
C THR A 141 0.27 -5.57 -18.58
N VAL A 142 0.60 -6.15 -19.72
CA VAL A 142 0.68 -5.43 -21.01
C VAL A 142 -0.66 -4.82 -21.42
N GLN A 143 -1.77 -5.55 -21.23
CA GLN A 143 -3.09 -5.05 -21.65
C GLN A 143 -3.57 -3.93 -20.73
N THR A 144 -3.39 -4.09 -19.42
CA THR A 144 -3.74 -3.05 -18.44
C THR A 144 -2.87 -1.80 -18.64
N SER A 145 -1.58 -1.95 -18.94
CA SER A 145 -0.68 -0.82 -19.20
C SER A 145 -1.09 -0.01 -20.42
N LYS A 146 -1.45 -0.68 -21.52
CA LYS A 146 -1.99 -0.03 -22.74
C LYS A 146 -3.30 0.70 -22.45
N LEU A 147 -4.18 0.06 -21.69
CA LEU A 147 -5.45 0.67 -21.30
C LEU A 147 -5.24 1.93 -20.44
N LEU A 148 -4.36 1.86 -19.44
CA LEU A 148 -4.00 3.02 -18.59
C LEU A 148 -3.46 4.18 -19.46
N LYS A 149 -2.59 3.89 -20.41
CA LYS A 149 -2.07 4.91 -21.31
C LYS A 149 -3.17 5.56 -22.12
N ALA A 150 -4.05 4.78 -22.77
CA ALA A 150 -5.16 5.30 -23.54
C ALA A 150 -6.12 6.12 -22.66
N LEU A 151 -6.52 5.59 -21.51
CA LEU A 151 -7.44 6.25 -20.58
C LEU A 151 -6.88 7.59 -20.09
N LEU A 152 -5.62 7.61 -19.66
CA LEU A 152 -5.03 8.82 -19.09
C LEU A 152 -4.72 9.87 -20.16
N SER A 153 -4.34 9.46 -21.38
CA SER A 153 -4.12 10.39 -22.50
C SER A 153 -5.42 11.04 -23.01
N ASP A 154 -6.57 10.39 -22.82
CA ASP A 154 -7.87 10.99 -23.17
C ASP A 154 -8.36 12.02 -22.13
N VAL A 155 -7.88 11.93 -20.90
CA VAL A 155 -8.30 12.79 -19.78
C VAL A 155 -7.38 13.97 -19.55
N PHE A 156 -6.06 13.77 -19.73
CA PHE A 156 -5.03 14.73 -19.38
C PHE A 156 -4.10 15.04 -20.54
N ALA A 157 -3.61 16.27 -20.59
CA ALA A 157 -2.47 16.63 -21.44
C ALA A 157 -1.17 16.00 -20.88
N GLU A 158 -0.25 15.61 -21.76
CA GLU A 158 1.01 14.93 -21.37
C GLU A 158 1.92 15.77 -20.46
N ASP A 159 1.82 17.10 -20.57
CA ASP A 159 2.55 18.03 -19.72
C ASP A 159 1.98 18.13 -18.30
N GLU A 160 0.86 17.46 -18.03
CA GLU A 160 0.28 17.32 -16.69
C GLU A 160 0.35 15.86 -16.19
N VAL A 161 -0.20 14.90 -16.96
CA VAL A 161 -0.15 13.47 -16.63
C VAL A 161 0.23 12.69 -17.88
N ALA A 162 1.30 11.91 -17.79
CA ALA A 162 1.77 11.09 -18.89
C ALA A 162 2.07 9.66 -18.45
N VAL A 163 1.93 8.70 -19.39
CA VAL A 163 2.25 7.29 -19.17
C VAL A 163 3.45 6.90 -20.02
N VAL A 164 4.48 6.41 -19.36
CA VAL A 164 5.67 5.83 -20.01
C VAL A 164 5.62 4.32 -19.86
N GLU A 165 5.31 3.64 -20.96
CA GLU A 165 5.43 2.18 -21.06
C GLU A 165 6.88 1.78 -21.30
N GLY A 166 7.22 0.54 -21.00
CA GLY A 166 8.55 -0.02 -21.21
C GLY A 166 8.99 -0.91 -20.05
N ASP A 167 10.16 -1.48 -20.18
CA ASP A 167 10.73 -2.41 -19.22
C ASP A 167 11.62 -1.71 -18.16
N HIS A 168 12.52 -2.47 -17.56
CA HIS A 168 13.45 -1.96 -16.55
C HIS A 168 14.43 -0.91 -17.10
N LEU A 169 14.72 -0.89 -18.42
CA LEU A 169 15.61 0.12 -19.02
C LEU A 169 14.95 1.50 -19.04
N GLU A 170 13.66 1.57 -19.40
CA GLU A 170 12.89 2.80 -19.32
C GLU A 170 12.74 3.26 -17.87
N THR A 171 12.55 2.32 -16.95
CA THR A 171 12.50 2.64 -15.50
C THR A 171 13.83 3.23 -15.03
N GLN A 172 14.97 2.70 -15.45
CA GLN A 172 16.28 3.27 -15.10
C GLN A 172 16.47 4.70 -15.64
N LYS A 173 16.01 4.98 -16.89
CA LYS A 173 16.03 6.34 -17.46
C LYS A 173 15.17 7.30 -16.64
N LEU A 174 13.98 6.87 -16.20
CA LEU A 174 13.11 7.67 -15.32
C LEU A 174 13.77 7.92 -13.96
N LEU A 175 14.35 6.90 -13.34
CA LEU A 175 15.02 7.03 -12.03
C LEU A 175 16.25 7.94 -12.05
N ALA A 176 16.83 8.21 -13.24
CA ALA A 176 17.92 9.14 -13.41
C ALA A 176 17.46 10.61 -13.44
N LEU A 177 16.17 10.89 -13.61
CA LEU A 177 15.62 12.25 -13.70
C LEU A 177 15.35 12.85 -12.31
N PRO A 178 15.50 14.18 -12.13
CA PRO A 178 15.34 14.84 -10.86
C PRO A 178 13.88 15.11 -10.51
N PHE A 179 13.08 14.04 -10.32
CA PHE A 179 11.74 14.15 -9.79
C PHE A 179 11.75 14.70 -8.36
N ASP A 180 10.67 15.38 -7.97
CA ASP A 180 10.50 15.94 -6.63
C ASP A 180 9.96 14.90 -5.64
N HIS A 181 9.33 13.82 -6.16
CA HIS A 181 8.86 12.69 -5.38
C HIS A 181 8.78 11.41 -6.21
N PHE A 182 9.14 10.29 -5.59
CA PHE A 182 9.03 8.96 -6.14
C PHE A 182 7.99 8.16 -5.34
N PHE A 183 6.93 7.70 -6.00
CA PHE A 183 5.99 6.76 -5.43
C PHE A 183 6.21 5.39 -6.09
N PHE A 184 6.49 4.40 -5.30
CA PHE A 184 6.79 3.05 -5.80
C PHE A 184 6.03 2.00 -5.02
N THR A 185 5.34 1.09 -5.72
CA THR A 185 4.78 -0.12 -5.16
C THR A 185 5.44 -1.33 -5.80
N GLY A 186 5.99 -2.24 -4.98
CA GLY A 186 6.65 -3.44 -5.48
C GLY A 186 7.54 -4.13 -4.46
N SER A 187 8.55 -4.87 -4.93
CA SER A 187 9.42 -5.63 -4.04
C SER A 187 10.41 -4.75 -3.26
N THR A 188 10.77 -5.18 -2.03
CA THR A 188 11.75 -4.50 -1.17
C THR A 188 13.09 -4.28 -1.87
N ARG A 189 13.54 -5.25 -2.70
CA ARG A 189 14.77 -5.14 -3.49
C ARG A 189 14.73 -3.95 -4.46
N VAL A 190 13.64 -3.78 -5.21
CA VAL A 190 13.50 -2.66 -6.15
C VAL A 190 13.23 -1.35 -5.40
N GLY A 191 12.47 -1.40 -4.29
CA GLY A 191 12.24 -0.23 -3.44
C GLY A 191 13.53 0.42 -2.94
N ARG A 192 14.56 -0.37 -2.61
CA ARG A 192 15.90 0.16 -2.27
C ARG A 192 16.52 0.94 -3.43
N ILE A 193 16.43 0.43 -4.65
CA ILE A 193 16.94 1.12 -5.87
C ILE A 193 16.21 2.46 -6.07
N VAL A 194 14.89 2.49 -5.87
CA VAL A 194 14.09 3.71 -5.98
C VAL A 194 14.46 4.72 -4.88
N ALA A 195 14.65 4.25 -3.64
CA ALA A 195 15.09 5.08 -2.53
C ALA A 195 16.48 5.71 -2.79
N GLU A 196 17.42 4.93 -3.31
CA GLU A 196 18.74 5.42 -3.71
C GLU A 196 18.65 6.47 -4.83
N ALA A 197 17.78 6.26 -5.82
CA ALA A 197 17.54 7.23 -6.87
C ALA A 197 16.95 8.54 -6.31
N ALA A 198 15.95 8.46 -5.43
CA ALA A 198 15.39 9.62 -4.75
C ALA A 198 16.45 10.39 -3.94
N ALA A 199 17.30 9.68 -3.20
CA ALA A 199 18.36 10.28 -2.39
C ALA A 199 19.38 11.07 -3.22
N ARG A 200 19.70 10.65 -4.45
CA ARG A 200 20.61 11.38 -5.36
C ARG A 200 20.10 12.79 -5.70
N HIS A 201 18.79 12.97 -5.71
CA HIS A 201 18.14 14.25 -6.03
C HIS A 201 17.60 14.98 -4.79
N LEU A 202 17.85 14.46 -3.58
CA LEU A 202 17.25 14.93 -2.31
C LEU A 202 15.71 14.97 -2.38
N ALA A 203 15.13 14.12 -3.21
CA ALA A 203 13.70 13.97 -3.37
C ALA A 203 13.13 13.09 -2.27
N SER A 204 11.86 13.28 -1.94
CA SER A 204 11.15 12.38 -1.06
C SER A 204 10.68 11.12 -1.80
N SER A 205 10.44 10.03 -1.06
CA SER A 205 9.84 8.82 -1.61
C SER A 205 8.74 8.27 -0.70
N THR A 206 7.73 7.65 -1.33
CA THR A 206 6.77 6.75 -0.69
C THR A 206 6.97 5.38 -1.29
N LEU A 207 7.23 4.39 -0.45
CA LEU A 207 7.56 3.03 -0.85
C LEU A 207 6.54 2.09 -0.23
N GLU A 208 5.72 1.47 -1.05
CA GLU A 208 4.75 0.45 -0.67
C GLU A 208 5.34 -0.91 -1.07
N LEU A 209 5.85 -1.62 -0.10
CA LEU A 209 6.60 -2.86 -0.31
C LEU A 209 5.79 -4.05 0.20
N GLY A 210 6.40 -5.20 0.31
CA GLY A 210 5.74 -6.41 0.80
C GLY A 210 6.19 -6.78 2.21
N GLY A 211 6.17 -8.06 2.46
CA GLY A 211 6.63 -8.65 3.71
C GLY A 211 5.85 -9.92 4.05
N LYS A 212 6.33 -10.65 5.05
CA LYS A 212 5.65 -11.85 5.53
C LYS A 212 4.59 -11.46 6.56
N SER A 213 3.37 -11.14 6.08
CA SER A 213 2.25 -10.72 6.91
C SER A 213 1.73 -11.87 7.79
N PRO A 214 1.96 -11.86 9.11
CA PRO A 214 1.50 -12.90 10.02
C PRO A 214 -0.01 -12.81 10.24
N CYS A 215 -0.63 -13.96 10.43
CA CYS A 215 -2.01 -14.08 10.86
C CYS A 215 -2.07 -14.93 12.13
N VAL A 216 -2.31 -14.30 13.26
CA VAL A 216 -2.37 -14.90 14.58
C VAL A 216 -3.81 -15.28 14.92
N ILE A 217 -4.03 -16.53 15.31
CA ILE A 217 -5.33 -17.05 15.70
C ILE A 217 -5.26 -17.40 17.20
N ASP A 218 -5.87 -16.55 18.01
CA ASP A 218 -6.01 -16.77 19.46
C ASP A 218 -7.01 -17.89 19.77
N ASP A 219 -6.90 -18.51 20.94
CA ASP A 219 -7.79 -19.59 21.36
C ASP A 219 -9.23 -19.16 21.50
N SER A 220 -9.52 -17.88 21.66
CA SER A 220 -10.88 -17.34 21.71
C SER A 220 -11.53 -17.16 20.33
N ALA A 221 -10.78 -17.34 19.23
CA ALA A 221 -11.30 -17.11 17.88
C ALA A 221 -12.39 -18.11 17.47
N ASP A 222 -13.44 -17.62 16.80
CA ASP A 222 -14.42 -18.46 16.10
C ASP A 222 -13.83 -19.01 14.81
N LEU A 223 -13.41 -20.28 14.82
CA LEU A 223 -12.64 -20.86 13.71
C LEU A 223 -13.39 -20.94 12.37
N PRO A 224 -14.70 -21.29 12.31
CA PRO A 224 -15.43 -21.30 11.04
C PRO A 224 -15.43 -19.94 10.33
N SER A 225 -15.73 -18.87 11.05
CA SER A 225 -15.72 -17.50 10.52
C SER A 225 -14.30 -17.03 10.19
N THR A 226 -13.34 -17.35 11.05
CA THR A 226 -11.91 -17.04 10.88
C THR A 226 -11.37 -17.69 9.62
N ALA A 227 -11.59 -19.00 9.44
CA ALA A 227 -11.12 -19.73 8.27
C ALA A 227 -11.68 -19.15 6.96
N LYS A 228 -12.96 -18.82 6.91
CA LYS A 228 -13.58 -18.21 5.73
C LYS A 228 -12.91 -16.87 5.35
N ARG A 229 -12.64 -16.01 6.33
CA ARG A 229 -11.97 -14.72 6.12
C ARG A 229 -10.51 -14.87 5.72
N ILE A 230 -9.79 -15.82 6.31
CA ILE A 230 -8.42 -16.16 5.95
C ILE A 230 -8.34 -16.70 4.53
N VAL A 231 -9.22 -17.64 4.17
CA VAL A 231 -9.26 -18.25 2.83
C VAL A 231 -9.53 -17.19 1.77
N TRP A 232 -10.51 -16.32 1.97
CA TRP A 232 -10.73 -15.19 1.07
C TRP A 232 -9.50 -14.29 0.97
N GLY A 233 -8.96 -13.82 2.09
CA GLY A 233 -7.83 -12.90 2.09
C GLY A 233 -6.52 -13.50 1.55
N LYS A 234 -6.35 -14.83 1.67
CA LYS A 234 -5.18 -15.53 1.16
C LYS A 234 -5.26 -15.83 -0.32
N PHE A 235 -6.44 -16.23 -0.84
CA PHE A 235 -6.53 -16.79 -2.19
C PHE A 235 -7.12 -15.80 -3.22
N VAL A 236 -7.69 -14.67 -2.81
CA VAL A 236 -7.98 -13.57 -3.73
C VAL A 236 -6.69 -13.19 -4.49
N ASN A 237 -6.81 -12.91 -5.77
CA ASN A 237 -5.68 -12.68 -6.66
C ASN A 237 -4.63 -13.82 -6.67
N SER A 238 -5.05 -15.06 -6.37
CA SER A 238 -4.17 -16.23 -6.14
C SER A 238 -3.04 -15.95 -5.14
N GLY A 239 -3.31 -15.16 -4.10
CA GLY A 239 -2.32 -14.79 -3.07
C GLY A 239 -1.26 -13.80 -3.51
N GLN A 240 -1.35 -13.24 -4.70
CA GLN A 240 -0.41 -12.24 -5.25
C GLN A 240 -0.75 -10.84 -4.70
N THR A 241 -0.78 -10.70 -3.38
CA THR A 241 -1.23 -9.52 -2.64
C THR A 241 -0.26 -9.20 -1.51
N CYS A 242 0.27 -7.99 -1.47
CA CYS A 242 1.26 -7.54 -0.49
C CYS A 242 0.79 -7.62 0.98
N ILE A 243 -0.53 -7.59 1.19
CA ILE A 243 -1.17 -7.74 2.50
C ILE A 243 -1.89 -9.09 2.66
N ALA A 244 -1.71 -10.08 1.77
CA ALA A 244 -2.27 -11.41 1.99
C ALA A 244 -1.70 -12.03 3.28
N PRO A 245 -2.50 -12.76 4.08
CA PRO A 245 -1.94 -13.60 5.13
C PRO A 245 -0.84 -14.50 4.56
N ASP A 246 0.41 -14.29 5.00
CA ASP A 246 1.54 -15.01 4.42
C ASP A 246 1.78 -16.34 5.14
N TYR A 247 1.58 -16.37 6.46
CA TYR A 247 1.58 -17.56 7.29
C TYR A 247 0.59 -17.42 8.46
N LEU A 248 0.12 -18.54 8.97
CA LEU A 248 -0.74 -18.59 10.15
C LEU A 248 0.06 -19.03 11.38
N MET A 249 -0.34 -18.51 12.55
CA MET A 249 0.10 -18.98 13.86
C MET A 249 -1.12 -19.31 14.70
N VAL A 250 -1.23 -20.55 15.17
CA VAL A 250 -2.35 -21.06 15.96
C VAL A 250 -1.84 -21.91 17.10
N SER A 251 -2.56 -22.01 18.22
CA SER A 251 -2.16 -22.91 19.30
C SER A 251 -2.15 -24.37 18.84
N GLU A 252 -1.19 -25.17 19.36
CA GLU A 252 -1.04 -26.58 18.99
C GLU A 252 -2.36 -27.36 19.11
N GLY A 253 -3.12 -27.09 20.17
CA GLY A 253 -4.40 -27.78 20.42
C GLY A 253 -5.50 -27.48 19.43
N ARG A 254 -5.42 -26.38 18.67
CA ARG A 254 -6.46 -25.97 17.71
C ARG A 254 -6.05 -26.14 16.25
N GLN A 255 -4.81 -26.57 15.97
CA GLN A 255 -4.30 -26.69 14.61
C GLN A 255 -5.19 -27.57 13.72
N GLN A 256 -5.55 -28.78 14.17
CA GLN A 256 -6.33 -29.70 13.36
C GLN A 256 -7.71 -29.15 13.05
N GLN A 257 -8.40 -28.55 14.04
CA GLN A 257 -9.70 -27.92 13.82
C GLN A 257 -9.61 -26.78 12.81
N LEU A 258 -8.59 -25.90 12.92
CA LEU A 258 -8.35 -24.83 11.94
C LEU A 258 -8.13 -25.39 10.53
N VAL A 259 -7.33 -26.45 10.38
CA VAL A 259 -7.10 -27.12 9.09
C VAL A 259 -8.42 -27.62 8.48
N ASP A 260 -9.27 -28.25 9.27
CA ASP A 260 -10.56 -28.76 8.79
C ASP A 260 -11.51 -27.63 8.34
N GLU A 261 -11.54 -26.54 9.09
CA GLU A 261 -12.31 -25.33 8.72
C GLU A 261 -11.74 -24.65 7.46
N LEU A 262 -10.42 -24.58 7.30
CA LEU A 262 -9.79 -24.05 6.08
C LEU A 262 -10.12 -24.91 4.86
N LYS A 263 -10.07 -26.24 4.97
CA LYS A 263 -10.47 -27.16 3.90
C LYS A 263 -11.92 -26.95 3.50
N SER A 264 -12.81 -26.84 4.49
CA SER A 264 -14.24 -26.58 4.29
C SER A 264 -14.45 -25.24 3.56
N ALA A 265 -13.78 -24.17 4.00
CA ALA A 265 -13.87 -22.84 3.40
C ALA A 265 -13.32 -22.81 1.96
N ILE A 266 -12.18 -23.46 1.70
CA ILE A 266 -11.61 -23.56 0.34
C ILE A 266 -12.58 -24.30 -0.58
N SER A 267 -13.14 -25.43 -0.11
CA SER A 267 -14.11 -26.20 -0.88
C SER A 267 -15.37 -25.38 -1.21
N ALA A 268 -15.86 -24.61 -0.27
CA ALA A 268 -17.05 -23.79 -0.46
C ALA A 268 -16.82 -22.59 -1.40
N LEU A 269 -15.64 -21.98 -1.38
CA LEU A 269 -15.36 -20.77 -2.15
C LEU A 269 -14.79 -21.04 -3.55
N TYR A 270 -14.04 -22.13 -3.72
CA TYR A 270 -13.27 -22.37 -4.95
C TYR A 270 -13.53 -23.74 -5.60
N GLY A 271 -14.23 -24.65 -4.92
CA GLY A 271 -14.54 -26.00 -5.41
C GLY A 271 -14.03 -27.12 -4.51
N ALA A 272 -14.81 -28.18 -4.39
CA ALA A 272 -14.54 -29.31 -3.51
C ALA A 272 -13.41 -30.20 -4.02
N THR A 273 -13.34 -30.38 -5.34
CA THR A 273 -12.34 -31.22 -6.00
C THR A 273 -11.24 -30.36 -6.64
N GLU A 274 -10.09 -30.98 -6.94
CA GLU A 274 -9.00 -30.32 -7.68
C GLU A 274 -9.48 -29.81 -9.06
N ALA A 275 -10.24 -30.63 -9.78
CA ALA A 275 -10.77 -30.26 -11.07
C ALA A 275 -11.69 -29.02 -11.02
N GLU A 276 -12.54 -28.95 -10.00
CA GLU A 276 -13.40 -27.78 -9.77
C GLU A 276 -12.57 -26.54 -9.42
N ARG A 277 -11.59 -26.64 -8.51
CA ARG A 277 -10.70 -25.53 -8.15
C ARG A 277 -9.92 -25.00 -9.36
N ARG A 278 -9.36 -25.90 -10.17
CA ARG A 278 -8.63 -25.53 -11.39
C ARG A 278 -9.54 -24.86 -12.42
N ALA A 279 -10.77 -25.32 -12.55
CA ALA A 279 -11.78 -24.78 -13.47
C ALA A 279 -12.45 -23.51 -12.91
N SER A 280 -12.31 -23.21 -11.63
CA SER A 280 -12.97 -22.08 -10.99
C SER A 280 -12.68 -20.77 -11.72
N PRO A 281 -13.70 -20.00 -12.11
CA PRO A 281 -13.53 -18.68 -12.70
C PRO A 281 -13.00 -17.66 -11.70
N ASP A 282 -13.13 -17.95 -10.40
CA ASP A 282 -12.78 -17.04 -9.29
C ASP A 282 -11.33 -17.24 -8.80
N LEU A 283 -10.55 -18.10 -9.45
CA LEU A 283 -9.11 -18.23 -9.22
C LEU A 283 -8.34 -17.68 -10.42
N CYS A 284 -7.67 -16.56 -10.24
CA CYS A 284 -6.77 -16.04 -11.26
C CYS A 284 -5.51 -16.92 -11.43
N ARG A 285 -4.64 -16.56 -12.33
CA ARG A 285 -3.40 -17.31 -12.62
C ARG A 285 -2.19 -16.53 -12.09
N ILE A 286 -1.09 -17.24 -11.88
CA ILE A 286 0.19 -16.60 -11.58
C ILE A 286 0.62 -15.77 -12.79
N ILE A 287 1.09 -14.55 -12.54
CA ILE A 287 1.32 -13.53 -13.57
C ILE A 287 2.20 -14.01 -14.73
N ASN A 288 3.24 -14.76 -14.46
CA ASN A 288 4.17 -15.27 -15.46
C ASN A 288 4.85 -16.58 -15.03
N THR A 289 5.55 -17.23 -15.95
CA THR A 289 6.27 -18.48 -15.74
C THR A 289 7.35 -18.34 -14.66
N ARG A 290 8.10 -17.24 -14.62
CA ARG A 290 9.16 -17.02 -13.62
C ARG A 290 8.60 -17.04 -12.19
N ASN A 291 7.46 -16.39 -11.94
CA ASN A 291 6.82 -16.41 -10.62
C ASN A 291 6.20 -17.79 -10.33
N TYR A 292 5.65 -18.45 -11.34
CA TYR A 292 5.17 -19.82 -11.18
C TYR A 292 6.31 -20.76 -10.76
N ASP A 293 7.45 -20.75 -11.46
CA ASP A 293 8.60 -21.61 -11.17
C ASP A 293 9.16 -21.34 -9.77
N ARG A 294 9.22 -20.06 -9.36
CA ARG A 294 9.63 -19.68 -7.99
C ARG A 294 8.71 -20.30 -6.94
N LEU A 295 7.41 -20.15 -7.11
CA LEU A 295 6.41 -20.68 -6.18
C LEU A 295 6.40 -22.21 -6.16
N LYS A 296 6.51 -22.84 -7.31
CA LYS A 296 6.58 -24.30 -7.42
C LYS A 296 7.83 -24.83 -6.71
N LYS A 297 8.97 -24.22 -6.96
CA LYS A 297 10.21 -24.59 -6.28
C LYS A 297 10.10 -24.42 -4.76
N MET A 298 9.55 -23.28 -4.31
CA MET A 298 9.33 -23.00 -2.89
C MET A 298 8.45 -24.07 -2.24
N LEU A 299 7.35 -24.46 -2.89
CA LEU A 299 6.45 -25.51 -2.42
C LEU A 299 7.17 -26.86 -2.33
N ASP A 300 7.86 -27.28 -3.40
CA ASP A 300 8.57 -28.54 -3.46
C ASP A 300 9.69 -28.64 -2.42
N ASP A 301 10.46 -27.58 -2.25
CA ASP A 301 11.55 -27.56 -1.26
C ASP A 301 10.98 -27.61 0.18
N THR A 302 9.82 -26.95 0.41
CA THR A 302 9.15 -27.00 1.71
C THR A 302 8.62 -28.40 2.03
N ILE A 303 7.99 -29.07 1.05
CA ILE A 303 7.51 -30.46 1.20
C ILE A 303 8.69 -31.42 1.45
N LYS A 304 9.78 -31.29 0.67
CA LYS A 304 11.01 -32.09 0.88
C LYS A 304 11.62 -31.85 2.26
N GLY A 305 11.46 -30.65 2.81
CA GLY A 305 11.89 -30.29 4.17
C GLY A 305 11.00 -30.85 5.27
N GLY A 306 9.98 -31.64 4.97
CA GLY A 306 9.12 -32.34 5.94
C GLY A 306 7.76 -31.71 6.18
N ALA A 307 7.41 -30.63 5.48
CA ALA A 307 6.06 -30.07 5.57
C ALA A 307 5.02 -31.04 4.97
N ARG A 308 3.85 -31.08 5.59
CA ARG A 308 2.72 -31.92 5.17
C ARG A 308 1.71 -31.09 4.41
N VAL A 309 1.31 -31.58 3.24
CA VAL A 309 0.22 -31.00 2.45
C VAL A 309 -1.11 -31.49 3.02
N GLU A 310 -1.91 -30.56 3.52
CA GLU A 310 -3.23 -30.84 4.06
C GLU A 310 -4.34 -30.73 2.97
N LEU A 311 -4.12 -29.83 2.01
CA LEU A 311 -4.97 -29.64 0.85
C LEU A 311 -4.14 -28.98 -0.26
N GLY A 312 -4.42 -29.29 -1.54
CA GLY A 312 -3.74 -28.70 -2.68
C GLY A 312 -2.41 -29.37 -2.99
N GLY A 313 -1.43 -28.60 -3.43
CA GLY A 313 -0.11 -29.10 -3.86
C GLY A 313 -0.02 -29.34 -5.36
N GLU A 314 -1.15 -29.47 -6.06
CA GLU A 314 -1.19 -29.64 -7.52
C GLU A 314 -0.86 -28.33 -8.23
N SER A 315 -0.30 -28.48 -9.45
CA SER A 315 0.06 -27.33 -10.26
C SER A 315 0.13 -27.66 -11.73
N ASP A 316 -0.07 -26.67 -12.58
CA ASP A 316 0.04 -26.78 -14.05
C ASP A 316 0.82 -25.61 -14.62
N ALA A 317 1.99 -25.90 -15.20
CA ALA A 317 2.87 -24.88 -15.77
C ALA A 317 2.27 -24.23 -17.03
N GLY A 318 1.52 -24.99 -17.83
CA GLY A 318 0.89 -24.47 -19.06
C GLY A 318 -0.18 -23.42 -18.77
N GLU A 319 -0.92 -23.58 -17.66
CA GLU A 319 -1.90 -22.62 -17.19
C GLU A 319 -1.34 -21.62 -16.16
N ARG A 320 -0.11 -21.80 -15.72
CA ARG A 320 0.47 -21.05 -14.59
C ARG A 320 -0.41 -21.17 -13.34
N TYR A 321 -1.00 -22.34 -13.14
CA TYR A 321 -1.89 -22.66 -12.04
C TYR A 321 -1.12 -23.32 -10.90
N ILE A 322 -1.37 -22.86 -9.68
CA ILE A 322 -1.00 -23.54 -8.44
C ILE A 322 -2.27 -23.60 -7.60
N ALA A 323 -2.64 -24.79 -7.15
CA ALA A 323 -3.81 -25.00 -6.33
C ALA A 323 -3.72 -24.22 -5.00
N PRO A 324 -4.83 -23.71 -4.47
CA PRO A 324 -4.87 -23.27 -3.07
C PRO A 324 -4.32 -24.38 -2.17
N THR A 325 -3.20 -24.11 -1.51
CA THR A 325 -2.40 -25.11 -0.80
C THR A 325 -2.26 -24.75 0.67
N VAL A 326 -2.63 -25.69 1.55
CA VAL A 326 -2.46 -25.56 3.01
C VAL A 326 -1.39 -26.53 3.49
N LEU A 327 -0.42 -26.02 4.24
CA LEU A 327 0.72 -26.77 4.76
C LEU A 327 0.74 -26.77 6.28
N THR A 328 1.00 -27.94 6.87
CA THR A 328 1.32 -28.12 8.30
C THR A 328 2.70 -28.72 8.48
N ASN A 329 3.15 -28.87 9.72
CA ASN A 329 4.50 -29.34 10.05
C ASN A 329 5.59 -28.53 9.33
N VAL A 330 5.39 -27.21 9.24
CA VAL A 330 6.30 -26.28 8.58
C VAL A 330 7.36 -25.82 9.56
N SER A 331 8.64 -26.07 9.24
CA SER A 331 9.75 -25.50 10.01
C SER A 331 9.85 -23.99 9.78
N PRO A 332 10.17 -23.18 10.82
CA PRO A 332 10.49 -21.76 10.66
C PRO A 332 11.62 -21.45 9.66
N GLU A 333 12.48 -22.42 9.37
CA GLU A 333 13.62 -22.33 8.45
C GLU A 333 13.29 -22.85 7.04
N SER A 334 12.06 -23.33 6.80
CA SER A 334 11.66 -23.87 5.50
C SER A 334 11.61 -22.80 4.40
N ALA A 335 11.71 -23.23 3.14
CA ALA A 335 11.74 -22.32 1.99
C ALA A 335 10.53 -21.37 1.95
N VAL A 336 9.35 -21.84 2.35
CA VAL A 336 8.12 -21.03 2.40
C VAL A 336 8.17 -19.94 3.48
N MET A 337 9.08 -20.03 4.45
CA MET A 337 9.28 -19.05 5.51
C MET A 337 10.44 -18.08 5.25
N ALA A 338 11.27 -18.32 4.23
CA ALA A 338 12.48 -17.54 3.96
C ALA A 338 12.19 -16.17 3.31
N GLU A 339 11.16 -16.09 2.48
CA GLU A 339 10.75 -14.86 1.77
C GLU A 339 9.22 -14.75 1.72
N GLU A 340 8.70 -13.59 1.29
CA GLU A 340 7.28 -13.39 1.02
C GLU A 340 6.81 -14.38 -0.05
N ILE A 341 5.74 -15.12 0.24
CA ILE A 341 5.23 -16.16 -0.66
C ILE A 341 4.69 -15.55 -1.95
N PHE A 342 3.81 -14.56 -1.84
CA PHE A 342 3.16 -13.89 -2.95
C PHE A 342 2.50 -14.87 -3.94
N GLY A 343 1.75 -15.82 -3.37
CA GLY A 343 1.12 -16.92 -4.09
C GLY A 343 0.17 -17.75 -3.21
N PRO A 344 -0.52 -18.76 -3.79
CA PRO A 344 -1.60 -19.48 -3.14
C PRO A 344 -1.12 -20.62 -2.21
N ILE A 345 -0.10 -20.37 -1.42
CA ILE A 345 0.46 -21.35 -0.47
C ILE A 345 0.33 -20.76 0.95
N LEU A 346 -0.29 -21.51 1.86
CA LEU A 346 -0.60 -21.08 3.22
C LEU A 346 0.01 -22.03 4.25
N PRO A 347 1.19 -21.69 4.79
CA PRO A 347 1.81 -22.46 5.87
C PRO A 347 1.18 -22.14 7.22
N ILE A 348 1.02 -23.16 8.07
CA ILE A 348 0.53 -23.07 9.43
C ILE A 348 1.65 -23.45 10.39
N LEU A 349 2.01 -22.53 11.26
CA LEU A 349 2.90 -22.74 12.40
C LEU A 349 2.06 -22.84 13.67
N THR A 350 2.61 -23.53 14.67
CA THR A 350 1.96 -23.63 15.98
C THR A 350 2.75 -22.92 17.06
N TYR A 351 2.06 -22.51 18.11
CA TYR A 351 2.64 -22.03 19.35
C TYR A 351 2.01 -22.77 20.55
N LYS A 352 2.73 -22.86 21.66
CA LYS A 352 2.21 -23.42 22.92
C LYS A 352 1.58 -22.34 23.77
N HIS A 353 2.23 -21.20 23.85
CA HIS A 353 1.79 -20.04 24.62
C HIS A 353 1.77 -18.80 23.73
N LEU A 354 0.78 -17.94 23.89
CA LEU A 354 0.60 -16.73 23.07
C LEU A 354 1.79 -15.76 23.15
N ASP A 355 2.51 -15.76 24.27
CA ASP A 355 3.71 -14.93 24.48
C ASP A 355 4.90 -15.31 23.58
N GLU A 356 4.88 -16.49 22.95
CA GLU A 356 5.87 -16.91 21.95
C GLU A 356 5.67 -16.18 20.61
N VAL A 357 4.45 -15.70 20.32
CA VAL A 357 4.06 -15.15 19.01
C VAL A 357 4.77 -13.83 18.71
N ALA A 358 4.75 -12.88 19.63
CA ALA A 358 5.37 -11.58 19.40
C ALA A 358 6.90 -11.66 19.21
N PRO A 359 7.67 -12.42 20.01
CA PRO A 359 9.09 -12.67 19.75
C PRO A 359 9.34 -13.29 18.37
N PHE A 360 8.52 -14.27 17.96
CA PHE A 360 8.65 -14.89 16.64
C PHE A 360 8.47 -13.89 15.49
N ILE A 361 7.47 -13.01 15.58
CA ILE A 361 7.19 -11.98 14.59
C ILE A 361 8.31 -10.93 14.57
N THR A 362 8.72 -10.45 15.74
CA THR A 362 9.70 -9.35 15.88
C THR A 362 11.13 -9.76 15.53
N ALA A 363 11.45 -11.06 15.56
CA ALA A 363 12.72 -11.59 15.08
C ALA A 363 12.86 -11.52 13.54
N ARG A 364 11.80 -11.14 12.83
CA ARG A 364 11.73 -11.03 11.36
C ARG A 364 11.56 -9.58 10.92
N ASP A 365 11.69 -9.36 9.61
CA ASP A 365 11.40 -8.06 9.00
C ASP A 365 9.96 -7.61 9.32
N LYS A 366 9.80 -6.33 9.64
CA LYS A 366 8.49 -5.73 9.94
C LYS A 366 7.55 -5.87 8.75
N PRO A 367 6.40 -6.56 8.90
CA PRO A 367 5.48 -6.82 7.80
C PRO A 367 4.66 -5.58 7.43
N LEU A 368 4.11 -5.59 6.22
CA LEU A 368 3.15 -4.57 5.79
C LEU A 368 1.81 -4.71 6.52
N ALA A 369 1.34 -5.94 6.74
CA ALA A 369 0.12 -6.19 7.50
C ALA A 369 0.32 -7.23 8.62
N LEU A 370 -0.46 -7.08 9.70
CA LEU A 370 -0.63 -8.03 10.78
C LEU A 370 -2.12 -8.32 10.93
N TYR A 371 -2.46 -9.59 11.09
CA TYR A 371 -3.83 -10.05 11.36
C TYR A 371 -3.88 -10.73 12.70
N VAL A 372 -4.91 -10.42 13.50
CA VAL A 372 -5.16 -11.07 14.79
C VAL A 372 -6.64 -11.45 14.85
N PHE A 373 -6.91 -12.74 15.03
CA PHE A 373 -8.25 -13.26 15.23
C PHE A 373 -8.43 -13.72 16.67
N GLY A 374 -9.46 -13.22 17.34
CA GLY A 374 -9.81 -13.56 18.70
C GLY A 374 -10.84 -12.61 19.29
N ASP A 375 -11.60 -13.10 20.27
CA ASP A 375 -12.61 -12.36 21.03
C ASP A 375 -12.08 -11.93 22.41
N ASN A 376 -10.89 -12.42 22.83
CA ASN A 376 -10.21 -11.96 24.01
C ASN A 376 -9.41 -10.68 23.72
N GLU A 377 -10.00 -9.51 24.03
CA GLU A 377 -9.37 -8.19 23.78
C GLU A 377 -7.98 -8.07 24.40
N HIS A 378 -7.77 -8.62 25.62
CA HIS A 378 -6.46 -8.58 26.27
C HIS A 378 -5.38 -9.30 25.46
N ASN A 379 -5.69 -10.48 24.92
CA ASN A 379 -4.77 -11.24 24.08
C ASN A 379 -4.50 -10.51 22.76
N VAL A 380 -5.55 -9.99 22.12
CA VAL A 380 -5.44 -9.21 20.87
C VAL A 380 -4.56 -7.96 21.08
N ASP A 381 -4.85 -7.19 22.12
CA ASP A 381 -4.09 -5.96 22.46
C ASP A 381 -2.64 -6.29 22.82
N SER A 382 -2.39 -7.41 23.51
CA SER A 382 -1.03 -7.88 23.82
C SER A 382 -0.22 -8.16 22.56
N VAL A 383 -0.80 -8.84 21.56
CA VAL A 383 -0.12 -9.07 20.28
C VAL A 383 0.18 -7.77 19.56
N ILE A 384 -0.79 -6.84 19.51
CA ILE A 384 -0.63 -5.53 18.86
C ILE A 384 0.45 -4.71 19.56
N ALA A 385 0.43 -4.63 20.89
CA ALA A 385 1.36 -3.81 21.67
C ALA A 385 2.81 -4.30 21.60
N ASN A 386 3.03 -5.62 21.40
CA ASN A 386 4.35 -6.23 21.38
C ASN A 386 4.89 -6.50 19.95
N THR A 387 4.21 -6.02 18.91
CA THR A 387 4.63 -6.17 17.52
C THR A 387 4.65 -4.83 16.78
N THR A 388 5.25 -4.79 15.60
CA THR A 388 5.23 -3.62 14.72
C THR A 388 4.91 -4.08 13.31
N ALA A 389 3.89 -3.47 12.69
CA ALA A 389 3.49 -3.69 11.30
C ALA A 389 3.11 -2.36 10.64
N GLY A 390 2.99 -2.34 9.32
CA GLY A 390 2.45 -1.18 8.60
C GLY A 390 1.00 -0.90 8.98
N GLY A 391 0.17 -1.95 8.99
CA GLY A 391 -1.22 -1.90 9.46
C GLY A 391 -1.63 -3.17 10.17
N THR A 392 -2.68 -3.11 10.99
CA THR A 392 -3.24 -4.27 11.68
C THR A 392 -4.74 -4.35 11.44
N CYS A 393 -5.24 -5.56 11.20
CA CYS A 393 -6.67 -5.82 11.11
C CYS A 393 -7.06 -6.93 12.09
N VAL A 394 -8.04 -6.65 12.94
CA VAL A 394 -8.56 -7.59 13.94
C VAL A 394 -9.82 -8.25 13.39
N ASN A 395 -9.91 -9.56 13.56
CA ASN A 395 -11.06 -10.39 13.16
C ASN A 395 -11.46 -10.25 11.68
N ASN A 396 -10.54 -9.82 10.80
CA ASN A 396 -10.71 -9.81 9.36
C ASN A 396 -9.35 -9.79 8.65
N THR A 397 -9.38 -9.86 7.31
CA THR A 397 -8.20 -9.74 6.47
C THR A 397 -8.40 -8.66 5.42
N LEU A 398 -7.34 -8.07 4.91
CA LEU A 398 -7.26 -7.09 3.82
C LEU A 398 -7.98 -5.76 4.08
N ILE A 399 -9.24 -5.76 4.53
CA ILE A 399 -10.19 -4.62 4.45
C ILE A 399 -9.73 -3.31 5.11
N HIS A 400 -8.68 -3.32 5.94
CA HIS A 400 -8.18 -2.11 6.60
C HIS A 400 -7.67 -1.06 5.60
N PHE A 401 -7.21 -1.49 4.39
CA PHE A 401 -6.76 -0.57 3.34
C PHE A 401 -7.89 0.30 2.78
N ALA A 402 -9.14 -0.18 2.84
CA ALA A 402 -10.30 0.52 2.28
C ALA A 402 -10.79 1.70 3.15
N ASN A 403 -10.23 1.88 4.35
CA ASN A 403 -10.62 3.00 5.21
C ASN A 403 -9.71 4.21 4.97
N HIS A 404 -10.19 5.19 4.20
CA HIS A 404 -9.46 6.41 3.87
C HIS A 404 -9.05 7.29 5.07
N ASN A 405 -9.56 6.99 6.27
CA ASN A 405 -9.18 7.69 7.51
C ASN A 405 -8.05 6.98 8.26
N LEU A 406 -7.58 5.83 7.77
CA LEU A 406 -6.40 5.14 8.29
C LEU A 406 -5.21 5.35 7.35
N PRO A 407 -3.99 5.56 7.88
CA PRO A 407 -2.79 5.56 7.06
C PRO A 407 -2.54 4.14 6.55
N PHE A 408 -2.36 3.97 5.26
CA PHE A 408 -1.91 2.72 4.68
C PHE A 408 -0.45 2.89 4.22
N GLY A 409 0.42 2.01 4.66
CA GLY A 409 1.84 2.04 4.33
C GLY A 409 2.67 1.13 5.22
N GLY A 410 3.89 0.85 4.80
CA GLY A 410 4.81 -0.03 5.50
C GLY A 410 5.73 0.69 6.49
N VAL A 411 6.56 -0.10 7.17
CA VAL A 411 7.57 0.37 8.12
C VAL A 411 8.90 -0.35 7.92
N GLY A 412 9.96 0.39 7.57
CA GLY A 412 11.28 -0.17 7.29
C GLY A 412 11.27 -1.10 6.07
N PRO A 413 11.53 -2.42 6.21
CA PRO A 413 11.56 -3.35 5.08
C PRO A 413 10.26 -3.46 4.30
N SER A 414 9.10 -3.18 4.92
CA SER A 414 7.80 -3.19 4.27
C SER A 414 7.39 -1.86 3.64
N GLY A 415 8.14 -0.77 3.86
CA GLY A 415 7.86 0.50 3.20
C GLY A 415 8.25 1.74 3.99
N THR A 416 7.98 2.88 3.38
CA THR A 416 8.22 4.21 3.96
C THR A 416 7.14 5.17 3.47
N GLY A 417 6.56 5.93 4.38
CA GLY A 417 5.41 6.78 4.10
C GLY A 417 4.11 6.01 4.13
N ASN A 418 3.04 6.68 3.78
CA ASN A 418 1.70 6.10 3.69
C ASN A 418 0.82 6.92 2.74
N TYR A 419 -0.27 6.33 2.28
CA TYR A 419 -1.19 6.98 1.35
C TYR A 419 -2.65 6.56 1.65
N HIS A 420 -3.55 6.84 0.75
CA HIS A 420 -5.00 6.87 0.82
C HIS A 420 -5.57 8.11 1.51
N GLY A 421 -6.68 8.62 0.99
CA GLY A 421 -7.38 9.78 1.51
C GLY A 421 -6.47 10.98 1.76
N PHE A 422 -6.61 11.60 2.93
CA PHE A 422 -5.78 12.75 3.30
C PHE A 422 -4.30 12.40 3.45
N PHE A 423 -3.96 11.17 3.85
CA PHE A 423 -2.56 10.74 3.94
C PHE A 423 -1.90 10.74 2.56
N GLY A 424 -2.62 10.28 1.52
CA GLY A 424 -2.15 10.36 0.14
C GLY A 424 -1.94 11.80 -0.34
N PHE A 425 -2.91 12.68 -0.09
CA PHE A 425 -2.76 14.11 -0.37
C PHE A 425 -1.51 14.70 0.29
N LYS A 426 -1.24 14.36 1.56
CA LYS A 426 -0.04 14.78 2.29
C LYS A 426 1.24 14.18 1.70
N ALA A 427 1.23 12.91 1.31
CA ALA A 427 2.38 12.23 0.72
C ALA A 427 2.90 12.95 -0.54
N PHE A 428 1.99 13.52 -1.33
CA PHE A 428 2.31 14.31 -2.53
C PHE A 428 2.39 15.83 -2.28
N SER A 429 2.34 16.26 -1.02
CA SER A 429 2.44 17.66 -0.64
C SER A 429 3.68 17.95 0.20
N HIS A 430 4.16 19.21 0.13
CA HIS A 430 5.10 19.77 1.08
C HIS A 430 4.32 20.54 2.17
N GLU A 431 4.54 20.20 3.43
CA GLU A 431 3.95 20.88 4.58
C GLU A 431 4.78 22.12 4.92
N ARG A 432 4.39 23.27 4.36
CA ARG A 432 5.07 24.54 4.59
C ARG A 432 4.57 25.19 5.87
N ALA A 433 5.45 25.38 6.84
CA ALA A 433 5.14 26.16 8.03
C ALA A 433 5.04 27.66 7.68
N VAL A 434 3.92 28.30 8.07
CA VAL A 434 3.71 29.74 7.88
C VAL A 434 3.33 30.36 9.21
N LEU A 435 4.18 31.26 9.69
CA LEU A 435 3.91 32.09 10.85
C LEU A 435 3.71 33.53 10.39
N ARG A 436 2.61 34.17 10.77
CA ARG A 436 2.30 35.57 10.46
C ARG A 436 2.36 36.38 11.75
N GLN A 437 3.22 37.40 11.80
CA GLN A 437 3.24 38.39 12.86
C GLN A 437 2.03 39.28 12.71
N GLY A 438 1.26 39.42 13.80
CA GLY A 438 0.18 40.40 13.91
C GLY A 438 0.71 41.79 14.35
N ARG A 439 -0.22 42.67 14.69
CA ARG A 439 0.12 44.05 15.16
C ARG A 439 0.82 44.05 16.52
N LEU A 440 0.51 43.07 17.37
CA LEU A 440 1.15 42.92 18.68
C LEU A 440 2.45 42.14 18.50
N ASP A 441 3.58 42.82 18.66
CA ASP A 441 4.91 42.22 18.58
C ASP A 441 5.59 42.30 19.95
N ILE A 442 5.47 41.22 20.72
CA ILE A 442 6.14 41.10 22.03
C ILE A 442 7.60 40.72 21.83
N ALA A 443 7.93 40.03 20.76
CA ALA A 443 9.31 39.56 20.48
C ALA A 443 10.30 40.73 20.26
N ASN A 444 9.81 41.88 19.77
CA ASN A 444 10.68 43.06 19.57
C ASN A 444 11.32 43.55 20.87
N GLN A 445 10.70 43.28 22.04
CA GLN A 445 11.26 43.63 23.36
C GLN A 445 12.48 42.78 23.72
N LEU A 446 12.71 41.68 22.99
CA LEU A 446 13.88 40.81 23.15
C LEU A 446 15.02 41.14 22.20
N TYR A 447 14.85 42.18 21.34
CA TYR A 447 15.90 42.61 20.41
C TYR A 447 16.98 43.39 21.12
N PRO A 448 18.22 43.37 20.60
CA PRO A 448 19.30 44.20 21.15
C PRO A 448 18.94 45.70 21.07
N PRO A 449 19.49 46.53 21.97
CA PRO A 449 20.53 46.19 22.97
C PRO A 449 19.94 45.39 24.16
N TYR A 450 20.67 44.35 24.58
CA TYR A 450 20.27 43.47 25.71
C TYR A 450 20.44 44.17 27.07
N THR A 451 19.52 45.02 27.39
CA THR A 451 19.51 45.81 28.64
C THR A 451 19.17 44.95 29.86
N PRO A 452 19.40 45.45 31.11
CA PRO A 452 18.96 44.77 32.33
C PRO A 452 17.44 44.49 32.35
N LYS A 453 16.65 45.33 31.67
CA LYS A 453 15.19 45.13 31.52
C LYS A 453 14.88 43.86 30.67
N VAL A 454 15.58 43.64 29.56
CA VAL A 454 15.49 42.45 28.75
C VAL A 454 15.88 41.20 29.54
N LYS A 455 16.95 41.28 30.32
CA LYS A 455 17.39 40.18 31.20
C LYS A 455 16.37 39.84 32.25
N LYS A 456 15.71 40.81 32.87
CA LYS A 456 14.63 40.60 33.85
C LYS A 456 13.41 39.93 33.20
N MET A 457 13.01 40.39 32.01
CA MET A 457 11.88 39.81 31.25
C MET A 457 12.17 38.37 30.82
N LEU A 458 13.37 38.04 30.34
CA LEU A 458 13.80 36.67 30.07
C LEU A 458 13.76 35.79 31.31
N GLY A 459 14.10 36.33 32.48
CA GLY A 459 13.95 35.63 33.76
C GLY A 459 12.50 35.24 34.07
N TRP A 460 11.52 36.09 33.72
CA TRP A 460 10.10 35.77 33.84
C TRP A 460 9.66 34.69 32.80
N VAL A 461 10.04 34.86 31.54
CA VAL A 461 9.75 33.86 30.48
C VAL A 461 10.33 32.50 30.87
N ARG A 462 11.57 32.47 31.38
CA ARG A 462 12.21 31.21 31.81
C ARG A 462 11.44 30.51 32.95
N LYS A 463 10.79 31.25 33.88
CA LYS A 463 9.97 30.69 34.94
C LYS A 463 8.68 30.02 34.44
N LEU A 464 8.23 30.32 33.21
CA LEU A 464 7.07 29.65 32.61
C LEU A 464 7.42 28.24 32.09
N PHE A 465 8.71 27.91 32.01
CA PHE A 465 9.22 26.61 31.52
C PHE A 465 9.86 25.76 32.64
N LEU A 466 9.93 26.28 33.83
CA LEU A 466 10.40 25.57 35.04
C LEU A 466 9.24 25.27 36.00
#